data_e4da52f3ed1069de7ca58ca1a61e9257
#
_entry.id   e4da52f3ed1069de7ca58ca1a61e9257
#
_cell.length_a   1.000
_cell.length_b   1.000
_cell.length_c   1.000
_cell.angle_alpha   90.00
_cell.angle_beta   90.00
_cell.angle_gamma   90.00
#
_symmetry.space_group_name_H-M   'P 1'
#
loop_
_entity.id
_entity.type
_entity.pdbx_description
1 polymer ?
#
loop_
_entity_poly.entity_id
_entity_poly.type
_entity_poly.pdbx_seq_one_letter_code
_entity_poly.pdbx_strand_id
1 'polypeptide(L)'
;VSTVYVDTSALVALAFGERGGRRIASTLESADAVYSSNLLEAEFRATLLREGVHDGTLLERIAWVMPDRPLSSEIARVLEVGYLRGADVWHVACALFLEPQPRELSFITLDTRQRKAARQLGFPTPRP
;
A
#
# COMPACT_ATOMS: atom_id res chain seq x y z
N VAL A 1 -17.55 -7.27 1.18
CA VAL A 1 -16.19 -7.68 0.78
C VAL A 1 -15.19 -6.66 1.28
N SER A 2 -14.19 -7.12 2.04
CA SER A 2 -13.16 -6.27 2.60
C SER A 2 -11.90 -6.35 1.73
N THR A 3 -11.55 -5.24 1.08
CA THR A 3 -10.36 -5.16 0.26
C THR A 3 -9.43 -4.09 0.79
N VAL A 4 -8.14 -4.37 0.77
CA VAL A 4 -7.12 -3.43 1.23
C VAL A 4 -5.98 -3.32 0.22
N TYR A 5 -5.41 -2.13 0.13
CA TYR A 5 -4.16 -1.87 -0.55
C TYR A 5 -3.11 -1.57 0.51
N VAL A 6 -2.00 -2.27 0.48
CA VAL A 6 -0.93 -2.08 1.47
C VAL A 6 0.29 -1.48 0.80
N ASP A 7 0.91 -0.48 1.44
CA ASP A 7 2.18 0.06 0.97
C ASP A 7 3.36 -0.65 1.64
N THR A 8 4.57 -0.32 1.20
CA THR A 8 5.78 -0.96 1.69
C THR A 8 6.00 -0.74 3.18
N SER A 9 5.73 0.48 3.68
CA SER A 9 5.97 0.81 5.09
C SER A 9 5.15 -0.09 6.02
N ALA A 10 3.91 -0.37 5.65
CA ALA A 10 3.03 -1.20 6.44
C ALA A 10 3.51 -2.65 6.48
N LEU A 11 3.90 -3.20 5.33
CA LEU A 11 4.36 -4.59 5.28
C LEU A 11 5.69 -4.77 6.01
N VAL A 12 6.59 -3.79 5.91
CA VAL A 12 7.86 -3.80 6.63
C VAL A 12 7.62 -3.80 8.15
N ALA A 13 6.72 -2.94 8.63
CA ALA A 13 6.38 -2.89 10.05
C ALA A 13 5.85 -4.22 10.56
N LEU A 14 5.01 -4.88 9.78
CA LEU A 14 4.50 -6.22 10.13
C LEU A 14 5.62 -7.23 10.17
N ALA A 15 6.48 -7.26 9.14
CA ALA A 15 7.54 -8.26 9.01
C ALA A 15 8.57 -8.16 10.13
N PHE A 16 8.90 -6.94 10.57
CA PHE A 16 9.95 -6.71 11.57
C PHE A 16 9.41 -6.41 12.96
N GLY A 17 8.12 -6.60 13.20
CA GLY A 17 7.51 -6.40 14.51
C GLY A 17 7.58 -4.96 15.00
N GLU A 18 7.56 -4.01 14.08
CA GLU A 18 7.59 -2.59 14.40
C GLU A 18 6.23 -2.10 14.90
N ARG A 19 6.22 -0.88 15.43
CA ARG A 19 5.00 -0.25 15.94
C ARG A 19 3.92 -0.23 14.86
N GLY A 20 2.71 -0.66 15.23
CA GLY A 20 1.59 -0.77 14.30
C GLY A 20 1.49 -2.10 13.57
N GLY A 21 2.54 -2.92 13.61
CA GLY A 21 2.58 -4.18 12.89
C GLY A 21 1.48 -5.16 13.25
N ARG A 22 1.08 -5.22 14.54
CA ARG A 22 0.00 -6.12 14.98
C ARG A 22 -1.34 -5.76 14.37
N ARG A 23 -1.67 -4.47 14.31
CA ARG A 23 -2.93 -4.02 13.71
C ARG A 23 -2.94 -4.27 12.22
N ILE A 24 -1.79 -4.08 11.59
CA ILE A 24 -1.65 -4.39 10.17
C ILE A 24 -1.86 -5.87 9.93
N ALA A 25 -1.22 -6.74 10.72
CA ALA A 25 -1.40 -8.19 10.63
C ALA A 25 -2.87 -8.57 10.75
N SER A 26 -3.56 -8.02 11.75
CA SER A 26 -4.98 -8.28 11.97
C SER A 26 -5.83 -7.82 10.78
N THR A 27 -5.53 -6.64 10.24
CA THR A 27 -6.23 -6.09 9.08
C THR A 27 -6.05 -6.99 7.86
N LEU A 28 -4.82 -7.45 7.60
CA LEU A 28 -4.54 -8.32 6.46
C LEU A 28 -5.19 -9.69 6.62
N GLU A 29 -5.19 -10.25 7.83
CA GLU A 29 -5.82 -11.54 8.10
C GLU A 29 -7.33 -11.51 7.85
N SER A 30 -7.99 -10.40 8.19
CA SER A 30 -9.44 -10.28 8.04
C SER A 30 -9.87 -9.80 6.65
N ALA A 31 -8.94 -9.35 5.81
CA ALA A 31 -9.28 -8.87 4.48
C ALA A 31 -9.57 -10.03 3.53
N ASP A 32 -10.56 -9.83 2.65
CA ASP A 32 -10.87 -10.80 1.60
C ASP A 32 -9.82 -10.78 0.48
N ALA A 33 -9.24 -9.60 0.22
CA ALA A 33 -8.17 -9.46 -0.76
C ALA A 33 -7.21 -8.36 -0.32
N VAL A 34 -5.92 -8.62 -0.54
CA VAL A 34 -4.84 -7.67 -0.24
C VAL A 34 -4.12 -7.37 -1.53
N TYR A 35 -4.08 -6.09 -1.89
CA TYR A 35 -3.43 -5.62 -3.11
C TYR A 35 -2.20 -4.78 -2.79
N SER A 36 -1.25 -4.79 -3.69
CA SER A 36 -0.18 -3.80 -3.73
C SER A 36 0.43 -3.73 -5.13
N SER A 37 1.25 -2.71 -5.36
CA SER A 37 1.99 -2.63 -6.61
C SER A 37 3.22 -3.54 -6.55
N ASN A 38 3.70 -3.94 -7.72
CA ASN A 38 4.91 -4.76 -7.81
C ASN A 38 6.16 -4.01 -7.33
N LEU A 39 6.08 -2.68 -7.21
CA LEU A 39 7.13 -1.89 -6.57
C LEU A 39 7.33 -2.32 -5.12
N LEU A 40 6.25 -2.63 -4.39
CA LEU A 40 6.37 -3.14 -3.03
C LEU A 40 7.24 -4.38 -2.98
N GLU A 41 7.10 -5.29 -3.93
CA GLU A 41 7.91 -6.50 -3.94
C GLU A 41 9.40 -6.17 -4.00
N ALA A 42 9.78 -5.26 -4.90
CA ALA A 42 11.18 -4.84 -5.03
C ALA A 42 11.69 -4.19 -3.75
N GLU A 43 10.92 -3.28 -3.18
CA GLU A 43 11.31 -2.57 -1.96
C GLU A 43 11.38 -3.51 -0.76
N PHE A 44 10.41 -4.40 -0.64
CA PHE A 44 10.34 -5.32 0.48
C PHE A 44 11.46 -6.37 0.42
N ARG A 45 11.71 -6.95 -0.76
CA ARG A 45 12.79 -7.92 -0.93
C ARG A 45 14.15 -7.27 -0.69
N ALA A 46 14.34 -6.02 -1.14
CA ALA A 46 15.57 -5.30 -0.87
C ALA A 46 15.78 -5.09 0.63
N THR A 47 14.72 -4.76 1.36
CA THR A 47 14.78 -4.58 2.80
C THR A 47 15.09 -5.90 3.51
N LEU A 48 14.47 -7.00 3.10
CA LEU A 48 14.77 -8.33 3.66
C LEU A 48 16.24 -8.68 3.48
N LEU A 49 16.77 -8.44 2.27
CA LEU A 49 18.18 -8.72 1.98
C LEU A 49 19.11 -7.90 2.87
N ARG A 50 18.83 -6.59 2.99
CA ARG A 50 19.63 -5.69 3.83
C ARG A 50 19.66 -6.16 5.29
N GLU A 51 18.53 -6.64 5.80
CA GLU A 51 18.39 -7.07 7.19
C GLU A 51 18.75 -8.53 7.41
N GLY A 52 19.17 -9.26 6.36
CA GLY A 52 19.55 -10.65 6.47
C GLY A 52 18.40 -11.61 6.76
N VAL A 53 17.18 -11.24 6.39
CA VAL A 53 15.97 -12.07 6.57
C VAL A 53 15.64 -12.73 5.25
N HIS A 54 15.35 -14.04 5.29
CA HIS A 54 15.10 -14.83 4.09
C HIS A 54 13.64 -15.27 3.94
N ASP A 55 12.75 -14.82 4.81
CA ASP A 55 11.34 -15.22 4.78
C ASP A 55 10.51 -14.17 4.05
N GLY A 56 10.11 -14.49 2.81
CA GLY A 56 9.25 -13.65 1.98
C GLY A 56 7.81 -14.14 1.92
N THR A 57 7.36 -14.99 2.85
CA THR A 57 6.02 -15.60 2.79
C THR A 57 4.88 -14.60 2.86
N LEU A 58 5.09 -13.43 3.46
CA LEU A 58 4.07 -12.38 3.48
C LEU A 58 3.67 -11.93 2.07
N LEU A 59 4.59 -12.02 1.11
CA LEU A 59 4.31 -11.64 -0.28
C LEU A 59 3.28 -12.55 -0.95
N GLU A 60 3.14 -13.78 -0.49
CA GLU A 60 2.18 -14.74 -1.05
C GLU A 60 0.74 -14.31 -0.84
N ARG A 61 0.50 -13.46 0.15
CA ARG A 61 -0.84 -12.95 0.46
C ARG A 61 -1.30 -11.85 -0.50
N ILE A 62 -0.37 -11.28 -1.28
CA ILE A 62 -0.62 -10.07 -2.06
C ILE A 62 -0.99 -10.41 -3.51
N ALA A 63 -2.08 -9.81 -3.97
CA ALA A 63 -2.43 -9.78 -5.38
C ALA A 63 -1.81 -8.51 -5.99
N TRP A 64 -0.94 -8.71 -6.98
CA TRP A 64 -0.19 -7.60 -7.56
C TRP A 64 -1.04 -6.77 -8.50
N VAL A 65 -0.98 -5.45 -8.34
CA VAL A 65 -1.58 -4.52 -9.28
C VAL A 65 -0.59 -4.34 -10.43
N MET A 66 -1.00 -4.74 -11.63
CA MET A 66 -0.15 -4.69 -12.82
C MET A 66 -0.85 -3.84 -13.89
N PRO A 67 -0.71 -2.51 -13.82
CA PRO A 67 -1.37 -1.65 -14.80
C PRO A 67 -0.87 -1.94 -16.22
N ASP A 68 -1.80 -1.96 -17.18
CA ASP A 68 -1.51 -2.21 -18.59
C ASP A 68 -1.30 -0.93 -19.40
N ARG A 69 -1.21 0.21 -18.71
CA ARG A 69 -1.01 1.53 -19.30
C ARG A 69 -0.29 2.44 -18.32
N PRO A 70 0.26 3.57 -18.76
CA PRO A 70 0.76 4.60 -17.84
C PRO A 70 -0.39 5.13 -16.97
N LEU A 71 -0.08 5.42 -15.72
CA LEU A 71 -1.06 5.96 -14.76
C LEU A 71 -0.96 7.49 -14.67
N SER A 72 -0.74 8.16 -15.79
CA SER A 72 -0.51 9.60 -15.82
C SER A 72 -1.64 10.41 -15.19
N SER A 73 -2.90 10.04 -15.45
CA SER A 73 -4.05 10.74 -14.90
C SER A 73 -4.19 10.49 -13.39
N GLU A 74 -3.95 9.26 -12.96
CA GLU A 74 -3.98 8.92 -11.53
C GLU A 74 -2.87 9.64 -10.77
N ILE A 75 -1.66 9.66 -11.32
CA ILE A 75 -0.53 10.40 -10.74
C ILE A 75 -0.88 11.89 -10.59
N ALA A 76 -1.47 12.49 -11.61
CA ALA A 76 -1.88 13.89 -11.55
C ALA A 76 -2.90 14.13 -10.44
N ARG A 77 -3.88 13.24 -10.28
CA ARG A 77 -4.87 13.33 -9.21
C ARG A 77 -4.24 13.28 -7.83
N VAL A 78 -3.29 12.38 -7.63
CA VAL A 78 -2.58 12.27 -6.36
C VAL A 78 -1.83 13.57 -6.04
N LEU A 79 -1.11 14.10 -7.01
CA LEU A 79 -0.29 15.30 -6.80
C LEU A 79 -1.15 16.57 -6.63
N GLU A 80 -2.40 16.57 -7.06
CA GLU A 80 -3.33 17.68 -6.80
C GLU A 80 -3.64 17.84 -5.30
N VAL A 81 -3.62 16.75 -4.53
CA VAL A 81 -3.96 16.83 -3.11
C VAL A 81 -2.75 17.07 -2.22
N GLY A 82 -1.53 16.99 -2.76
CA GLY A 82 -0.33 17.29 -2.01
C GLY A 82 0.93 16.64 -2.57
N TYR A 83 2.06 17.06 -2.05
CA TYR A 83 3.34 16.51 -2.47
C TYR A 83 3.61 15.16 -1.77
N LEU A 84 3.99 14.18 -2.57
CA LEU A 84 4.53 12.90 -2.11
C LEU A 84 5.76 12.56 -2.94
N ARG A 85 6.63 11.70 -2.40
CA ARG A 85 7.74 11.14 -3.19
C ARG A 85 7.20 10.22 -4.27
N GLY A 86 7.98 10.02 -5.34
CA GLY A 86 7.53 9.24 -6.49
C GLY A 86 7.01 7.85 -6.16
N ALA A 87 7.70 7.11 -5.30
CA ALA A 87 7.25 5.78 -4.90
C ALA A 87 5.90 5.82 -4.18
N ASP A 88 5.71 6.80 -3.31
CA ASP A 88 4.45 6.97 -2.56
C ASP A 88 3.31 7.40 -3.48
N VAL A 89 3.61 8.29 -4.45
CA VAL A 89 2.64 8.66 -5.48
C VAL A 89 2.20 7.42 -6.25
N TRP A 90 3.15 6.59 -6.64
CA TRP A 90 2.87 5.38 -7.42
C TRP A 90 1.93 4.42 -6.69
N HIS A 91 2.16 4.21 -5.39
CA HIS A 91 1.27 3.35 -4.60
C HIS A 91 -0.17 3.87 -4.59
N VAL A 92 -0.35 5.17 -4.35
CA VAL A 92 -1.70 5.74 -4.32
C VAL A 92 -2.33 5.72 -5.71
N ALA A 93 -1.53 5.97 -6.76
CA ALA A 93 -2.00 5.89 -8.14
C ALA A 93 -2.46 4.48 -8.50
N CYS A 94 -1.74 3.45 -8.06
CA CYS A 94 -2.14 2.06 -8.26
C CYS A 94 -3.45 1.74 -7.54
N ALA A 95 -3.66 2.28 -6.34
CA ALA A 95 -4.93 2.12 -5.64
C ALA A 95 -6.06 2.81 -6.41
N LEU A 96 -5.82 4.00 -6.98
CA LEU A 96 -6.80 4.68 -7.82
C LEU A 96 -7.11 3.90 -9.11
N PHE A 97 -6.12 3.22 -9.66
CA PHE A 97 -6.32 2.36 -10.82
C PHE A 97 -7.30 1.22 -10.50
N LEU A 98 -7.18 0.64 -9.30
CA LEU A 98 -8.11 -0.40 -8.85
C LEU A 98 -9.50 0.15 -8.58
N GLU A 99 -9.59 1.32 -7.97
CA GLU A 99 -10.86 1.92 -7.58
C GLU A 99 -10.82 3.42 -7.89
N PRO A 100 -11.16 3.81 -9.13
CA PRO A 100 -11.06 5.22 -9.57
C PRO A 100 -11.91 6.19 -8.77
N GLN A 101 -12.99 5.70 -8.15
CA GLN A 101 -13.82 6.48 -7.24
C GLN A 101 -13.80 5.78 -5.88
N PRO A 102 -12.80 6.09 -5.03
CA PRO A 102 -12.59 5.35 -3.81
C PRO A 102 -13.79 5.34 -2.87
N ARG A 103 -14.14 4.15 -2.38
CA ARG A 103 -15.23 3.94 -1.43
C ARG A 103 -14.93 2.82 -0.46
N GLU A 104 -14.50 1.66 -0.96
CA GLU A 104 -14.39 0.43 -0.19
C GLU A 104 -12.96 -0.04 0.01
N LEU A 105 -12.09 0.22 -0.97
CA LEU A 105 -10.68 -0.17 -0.87
C LEU A 105 -9.99 0.65 0.21
N SER A 106 -9.60 0.02 1.30
CA SER A 106 -8.86 0.69 2.37
C SER A 106 -7.39 0.82 2.00
N PHE A 107 -6.81 1.98 2.24
CA PHE A 107 -5.39 2.21 1.99
C PHE A 107 -4.63 2.14 3.31
N ILE A 108 -3.74 1.16 3.42
CA ILE A 108 -3.02 0.85 4.66
C ILE A 108 -1.58 1.33 4.54
N THR A 109 -1.22 2.31 5.33
CA THR A 109 0.13 2.88 5.36
C THR A 109 0.46 3.40 6.76
N LEU A 110 1.75 3.43 7.08
CA LEU A 110 2.26 4.09 8.29
C LEU A 110 2.74 5.51 8.00
N ASP A 111 2.84 5.88 6.73
CA ASP A 111 3.27 7.22 6.34
C ASP A 111 2.11 8.21 6.48
N THR A 112 2.32 9.23 7.33
CA THR A 112 1.29 10.21 7.65
C THR A 112 0.87 11.04 6.44
N ARG A 113 1.82 11.43 5.59
CA ARG A 113 1.54 12.22 4.39
C ARG A 113 0.77 11.40 3.37
N GLN A 114 1.18 10.16 3.18
CA GLN A 114 0.52 9.26 2.24
C GLN A 114 -0.89 8.95 2.70
N ARG A 115 -1.09 8.71 4.00
CA ARG A 115 -2.44 8.48 4.55
C ARG A 115 -3.33 9.68 4.32
N LYS A 116 -2.81 10.89 4.57
CA LYS A 116 -3.58 12.12 4.36
C LYS A 116 -4.01 12.26 2.90
N ALA A 117 -3.09 12.02 1.96
CA ALA A 117 -3.40 12.10 0.53
C ALA A 117 -4.46 11.06 0.14
N ALA A 118 -4.30 9.82 0.57
CA ALA A 118 -5.26 8.75 0.29
C ALA A 118 -6.63 9.09 0.83
N ARG A 119 -6.71 9.62 2.05
CA ARG A 119 -7.98 10.02 2.66
C ARG A 119 -8.64 11.15 1.89
N GLN A 120 -7.87 12.15 1.46
CA GLN A 120 -8.42 13.26 0.67
C GLN A 120 -8.96 12.80 -0.69
N LEU A 121 -8.43 11.71 -1.22
CA LEU A 121 -8.91 11.12 -2.47
C LEU A 121 -10.15 10.24 -2.27
N GLY A 122 -10.51 9.94 -1.02
CA GLY A 122 -11.71 9.18 -0.69
C GLY A 122 -11.49 7.77 -0.16
N PHE A 123 -10.25 7.30 -0.09
CA PHE A 123 -9.97 5.97 0.47
C PHE A 123 -10.22 5.95 1.97
N PRO A 124 -10.87 4.90 2.49
CA PRO A 124 -10.79 4.62 3.92
C PRO A 124 -9.32 4.40 4.31
N THR A 125 -8.90 5.04 5.39
CA THR A 125 -7.52 4.97 5.85
C THR A 125 -7.50 4.60 7.34
N PRO A 126 -7.80 3.34 7.68
CA PRO A 126 -7.81 2.93 9.07
C PRO A 126 -6.41 3.08 9.67
N ARG A 127 -6.36 3.52 10.93
CA ARG A 127 -5.09 3.66 11.64
C ARG A 127 -4.60 2.28 12.05
N PRO A 128 -3.33 1.97 11.78
CA PRO A 128 -2.75 0.74 12.27
C PRO A 128 -2.49 0.77 13.76
#